data_e2d72c47d4b8b7f043060139ea9c6ae9
#
_entry.id   e2d72c47d4b8b7f043060139ea9c6ae9
#
_cell.length_a   1.000
_cell.length_b   1.000
_cell.length_c   1.000
_cell.angle_alpha   90.00
_cell.angle_beta   90.00
_cell.angle_gamma   90.00
#
_symmetry.space_group_name_H-M   'P 1'
#
loop_
_entity.id
_entity.type
_entity.pdbx_description
1 polymer ?
#
loop_
_entity_poly.entity_id
_entity_poly.type
_entity_poly.pdbx_seq_one_letter_code
_entity_poly.pdbx_strand_id
1 'polypeptide(L)'
;MTRTQRYGITRADGPAAVIRPARPSDEAALDDFFAALSPQSRYLRFFGPVTPGSALLRRLLGDADGVDAVVAVRGGLIIGHAMAADLAGRVSDIGVVVADAWQGKGVGAALMRALVTGAQARGLTSMTMDVLPGNQRILAMILAHWPAARIDRTPDGLTIRIRLEHQHQQPSAATA
;
A
#
# COMPACT_ATOMS: atom_id res chain seq x y z
N MET A 1 -1.47 -19.27 -14.21
CA MET A 1 -1.54 -19.58 -12.76
C MET A 1 -0.64 -18.58 -12.02
N THR A 2 -1.22 -17.51 -11.50
CA THR A 2 -0.48 -16.43 -10.82
C THR A 2 -0.13 -16.87 -9.41
N ARG A 3 1.15 -17.04 -9.15
CA ARG A 3 1.68 -17.45 -7.84
C ARG A 3 1.40 -16.32 -6.85
N THR A 4 0.45 -16.51 -5.94
CA THR A 4 0.13 -15.57 -4.86
C THR A 4 1.35 -15.41 -3.95
N GLN A 5 2.10 -14.34 -4.13
CA GLN A 5 3.26 -14.03 -3.30
C GLN A 5 2.77 -13.55 -1.92
N ARG A 6 3.05 -14.31 -0.88
CA ARG A 6 2.72 -13.97 0.51
C ARG A 6 3.96 -13.38 1.16
N TYR A 7 3.84 -12.17 1.69
CA TYR A 7 4.89 -11.53 2.47
C TYR A 7 4.55 -11.68 3.96
N GLY A 8 5.42 -12.33 4.73
CA GLY A 8 5.25 -12.50 6.18
C GLY A 8 5.96 -11.39 6.95
N ILE A 9 5.31 -10.82 7.94
CA ILE A 9 5.95 -9.98 8.97
C ILE A 9 5.99 -10.83 10.23
N THR A 10 7.19 -11.23 10.64
CA THR A 10 7.39 -12.00 11.88
C THR A 10 7.69 -11.04 13.03
N ARG A 11 6.92 -11.12 14.11
CA ARG A 11 7.26 -10.54 15.41
C ARG A 11 7.05 -11.59 16.50
N ALA A 12 7.83 -11.54 17.58
CA ALA A 12 7.96 -12.58 18.58
C ALA A 12 6.68 -12.98 19.34
N ASP A 13 5.60 -12.16 19.28
CA ASP A 13 4.41 -12.35 20.09
C ASP A 13 3.15 -12.59 19.23
N GLY A 14 2.93 -13.85 18.83
CA GLY A 14 1.70 -14.30 18.18
C GLY A 14 1.82 -14.53 16.65
N PRO A 15 0.74 -14.98 15.97
CA PRO A 15 0.78 -15.33 14.55
C PRO A 15 1.22 -14.15 13.70
N ALA A 16 2.13 -14.39 12.74
CA ALA A 16 2.64 -13.37 11.83
C ALA A 16 1.50 -12.74 11.01
N ALA A 17 1.57 -11.43 10.78
CA ALA A 17 0.68 -10.81 9.81
C ALA A 17 1.06 -11.26 8.40
N VAL A 18 0.06 -11.57 7.58
CA VAL A 18 0.23 -11.98 6.18
C VAL A 18 -0.21 -10.85 5.27
N ILE A 19 0.67 -10.41 4.37
CA ILE A 19 0.30 -9.49 3.28
C ILE A 19 -0.11 -10.34 2.08
N ARG A 20 -1.28 -10.04 1.52
CA ARG A 20 -1.80 -10.71 0.33
C ARG A 20 -2.63 -9.76 -0.53
N PRO A 21 -2.86 -10.08 -1.80
CA PRO A 21 -3.85 -9.35 -2.60
C PRO A 21 -5.21 -9.32 -1.90
N ALA A 22 -5.89 -8.18 -2.00
CA ALA A 22 -7.29 -8.06 -1.60
C ALA A 22 -8.18 -8.92 -2.52
N ARG A 23 -9.36 -9.28 -2.03
CA ARG A 23 -10.32 -10.15 -2.74
C ARG A 23 -11.72 -9.57 -2.59
N PRO A 24 -12.63 -9.80 -3.52
CA PRO A 24 -14.03 -9.38 -3.36
C PRO A 24 -14.67 -9.90 -2.06
N SER A 25 -14.29 -11.10 -1.61
CA SER A 25 -14.75 -11.69 -0.34
C SER A 25 -14.26 -10.94 0.91
N ASP A 26 -13.34 -9.98 0.79
CA ASP A 26 -12.86 -9.17 1.90
C ASP A 26 -13.75 -7.93 2.16
N GLU A 27 -14.82 -7.68 1.40
CA GLU A 27 -15.61 -6.45 1.44
C GLU A 27 -16.10 -6.14 2.85
N ALA A 28 -16.76 -7.10 3.51
CA ALA A 28 -17.27 -6.91 4.87
C ALA A 28 -16.13 -6.68 5.89
N ALA A 29 -15.04 -7.46 5.80
CA ALA A 29 -13.90 -7.29 6.69
C ALA A 29 -13.15 -5.97 6.47
N LEU A 30 -13.15 -5.45 5.24
CA LEU A 30 -12.57 -4.16 4.90
C LEU A 30 -13.45 -3.01 5.41
N ASP A 31 -14.77 -3.14 5.35
CA ASP A 31 -15.72 -2.18 5.93
C ASP A 31 -15.53 -2.08 7.44
N ASP A 32 -15.52 -3.21 8.15
CA ASP A 32 -15.21 -3.29 9.58
C ASP A 32 -13.86 -2.64 9.92
N PHE A 33 -12.84 -2.90 9.11
CA PHE A 33 -11.52 -2.29 9.28
C PHE A 33 -11.58 -0.76 9.19
N PHE A 34 -12.24 -0.20 8.18
CA PHE A 34 -12.36 1.26 8.04
C PHE A 34 -13.23 1.88 9.13
N ALA A 35 -14.29 1.19 9.57
CA ALA A 35 -15.14 1.63 10.68
C ALA A 35 -14.36 1.71 12.00
N ALA A 36 -13.44 0.78 12.23
CA ALA A 36 -12.63 0.71 13.46
C ALA A 36 -11.45 1.70 13.50
N LEU A 37 -11.10 2.37 12.38
CA LEU A 37 -10.04 3.37 12.37
C LEU A 37 -10.43 4.62 13.18
N SER A 38 -9.44 5.22 13.85
CA SER A 38 -9.64 6.53 14.46
C SER A 38 -10.03 7.58 13.41
N PRO A 39 -10.73 8.66 13.79
CA PRO A 39 -11.01 9.78 12.90
C PRO A 39 -9.74 10.35 12.25
N GLN A 40 -8.64 10.40 13.00
CA GLN A 40 -7.34 10.86 12.51
C GLN A 40 -6.79 9.95 11.40
N SER A 41 -6.80 8.63 11.60
CA SER A 41 -6.29 7.68 10.61
C SER A 41 -7.14 7.68 9.32
N ARG A 42 -8.47 7.81 9.44
CA ARG A 42 -9.36 7.99 8.29
C ARG A 42 -9.09 9.30 7.54
N TYR A 43 -8.96 10.40 8.28
CA TYR A 43 -8.66 11.70 7.69
C TYR A 43 -7.34 11.70 6.92
N LEU A 44 -6.28 11.14 7.49
CA LEU A 44 -4.98 11.01 6.83
C LEU A 44 -5.01 10.11 5.59
N ARG A 45 -5.95 9.16 5.52
CA ARG A 45 -6.11 8.24 4.38
C ARG A 45 -6.92 8.84 3.24
N PHE A 46 -7.96 9.61 3.54
CA PHE A 46 -8.93 10.09 2.56
C PHE A 46 -8.91 11.61 2.37
N PHE A 47 -8.10 12.32 3.14
CA PHE A 47 -8.03 13.79 3.19
C PHE A 47 -9.37 14.45 3.55
N GLY A 48 -10.20 13.70 4.30
CA GLY A 48 -11.52 14.13 4.72
C GLY A 48 -12.22 13.11 5.63
N PRO A 49 -13.40 13.46 6.17
CA PRO A 49 -14.19 12.59 7.04
C PRO A 49 -14.98 11.56 6.21
N VAL A 50 -14.29 10.80 5.37
CA VAL A 50 -14.91 9.81 4.48
C VAL A 50 -15.18 8.51 5.23
N THR A 51 -16.41 7.99 5.09
CA THR A 51 -16.78 6.61 5.42
C THR A 51 -17.01 5.88 4.10
N PRO A 52 -16.22 4.86 3.77
CA PRO A 52 -16.37 4.16 2.50
C PRO A 52 -17.75 3.49 2.40
N GLY A 53 -18.51 3.79 1.36
CA GLY A 53 -19.69 3.01 0.97
C GLY A 53 -19.30 1.89 -0.01
N SER A 54 -20.23 0.99 -0.33
CA SER A 54 -19.98 -0.22 -1.14
C SER A 54 -19.26 0.04 -2.48
N ALA A 55 -19.54 1.14 -3.17
CA ALA A 55 -18.86 1.48 -4.43
C ALA A 55 -17.37 1.80 -4.20
N LEU A 56 -17.06 2.55 -3.13
CA LEU A 56 -15.68 2.85 -2.78
C LEU A 56 -14.96 1.60 -2.24
N LEU A 57 -15.62 0.77 -1.42
CA LEU A 57 -15.05 -0.49 -0.92
C LEU A 57 -14.64 -1.41 -2.06
N ARG A 58 -15.49 -1.60 -3.09
CA ARG A 58 -15.11 -2.39 -4.28
C ARG A 58 -13.87 -1.84 -4.96
N ARG A 59 -13.79 -0.51 -5.15
CA ARG A 59 -12.59 0.12 -5.73
C ARG A 59 -11.35 -0.10 -4.85
N LEU A 60 -11.51 0.00 -3.54
CA LEU A 60 -10.43 -0.27 -2.56
C LEU A 60 -10.00 -1.74 -2.55
N LEU A 61 -10.83 -2.66 -3.02
CA LEU A 61 -10.50 -4.08 -3.21
C LEU A 61 -9.77 -4.37 -4.53
N GLY A 62 -9.60 -3.36 -5.40
CA GLY A 62 -8.97 -3.53 -6.70
C GLY A 62 -9.93 -4.03 -7.77
N ASP A 63 -11.25 -3.86 -7.59
CA ASP A 63 -12.29 -4.20 -8.57
C ASP A 63 -12.40 -3.11 -9.66
N ALA A 64 -11.26 -2.79 -10.28
CA ALA A 64 -11.16 -1.90 -11.43
C ALA A 64 -9.86 -2.14 -12.18
N ASP A 65 -9.86 -1.95 -13.49
CA ASP A 65 -8.66 -2.05 -14.32
C ASP A 65 -7.59 -1.05 -13.84
N GLY A 66 -6.34 -1.50 -13.77
CA GLY A 66 -5.21 -0.67 -13.33
C GLY A 66 -5.18 -0.37 -11.83
N VAL A 67 -5.96 -1.07 -11.01
CA VAL A 67 -5.93 -0.94 -9.55
C VAL A 67 -5.40 -2.21 -8.91
N ASP A 68 -4.30 -2.10 -8.17
CA ASP A 68 -3.82 -3.14 -7.27
C ASP A 68 -4.23 -2.82 -5.84
N ALA A 69 -4.71 -3.81 -5.12
CA ALA A 69 -5.00 -3.68 -3.70
C ALA A 69 -4.41 -4.86 -2.91
N VAL A 70 -3.85 -4.55 -1.75
CA VAL A 70 -3.30 -5.54 -0.81
C VAL A 70 -3.81 -5.28 0.60
N VAL A 71 -3.98 -6.35 1.35
CA VAL A 71 -4.37 -6.31 2.76
C VAL A 71 -3.34 -7.00 3.64
N ALA A 72 -3.15 -6.47 4.83
CA ALA A 72 -2.45 -7.13 5.92
C ALA A 72 -3.47 -7.82 6.81
N VAL A 73 -3.36 -9.14 6.98
CA VAL A 73 -4.30 -9.95 7.75
C VAL A 73 -3.58 -10.61 8.93
N ARG A 74 -4.19 -10.55 10.10
CA ARG A 74 -3.73 -11.26 11.30
C ARG A 74 -4.93 -11.81 12.09
N GLY A 75 -4.89 -13.11 12.42
CA GLY A 75 -5.98 -13.75 13.15
C GLY A 75 -7.35 -13.64 12.45
N GLY A 76 -7.36 -13.60 11.12
CA GLY A 76 -8.59 -13.42 10.32
C GLY A 76 -9.04 -11.96 10.15
N LEU A 77 -8.45 -11.01 10.87
CA LEU A 77 -8.81 -9.59 10.81
C LEU A 77 -7.89 -8.83 9.85
N ILE A 78 -8.45 -7.89 9.09
CA ILE A 78 -7.66 -6.92 8.33
C ILE A 78 -7.10 -5.89 9.32
N ILE A 79 -5.77 -5.72 9.31
CA ILE A 79 -5.04 -4.75 10.16
C ILE A 79 -4.36 -3.66 9.35
N GLY A 80 -4.45 -3.71 8.03
CA GLY A 80 -3.93 -2.70 7.14
C GLY A 80 -4.35 -2.94 5.71
N HIS A 81 -4.44 -1.87 4.95
CA HIS A 81 -4.83 -1.85 3.55
C HIS A 81 -3.93 -0.91 2.78
N ALA A 82 -3.58 -1.28 1.57
CA ALA A 82 -2.95 -0.38 0.62
C ALA A 82 -3.44 -0.67 -0.79
N MET A 83 -3.50 0.38 -1.62
CA MET A 83 -3.85 0.28 -3.02
C MET A 83 -2.94 1.16 -3.87
N ALA A 84 -2.83 0.82 -5.13
CA ALA A 84 -2.19 1.62 -6.16
C ALA A 84 -3.11 1.68 -7.37
N ALA A 85 -3.41 2.88 -7.86
CA ALA A 85 -4.22 3.11 -9.05
C ALA A 85 -3.34 3.70 -10.16
N ASP A 86 -3.38 3.13 -11.35
CA ASP A 86 -2.53 3.58 -12.46
C ASP A 86 -3.00 4.95 -12.97
N LEU A 87 -2.03 5.85 -13.09
CA LEU A 87 -2.16 7.15 -13.71
C LEU A 87 -1.33 7.17 -15.00
N ALA A 88 -1.98 7.42 -16.12
CA ALA A 88 -1.30 7.56 -17.43
C ALA A 88 -0.35 6.38 -17.82
N GLY A 89 -0.64 5.16 -17.36
CA GLY A 89 -0.02 3.93 -17.83
C GLY A 89 1.41 3.63 -17.36
N ARG A 90 2.10 4.56 -16.67
CA ARG A 90 3.46 4.35 -16.15
C ARG A 90 3.67 4.83 -14.72
N VAL A 91 2.70 5.51 -14.17
CA VAL A 91 2.71 6.06 -12.81
C VAL A 91 1.50 5.53 -12.07
N SER A 92 1.69 5.14 -10.83
CA SER A 92 0.59 4.69 -9.98
C SER A 92 0.45 5.61 -8.78
N ASP A 93 -0.78 5.97 -8.43
CA ASP A 93 -1.08 6.70 -7.20
C ASP A 93 -1.35 5.73 -6.06
N ILE A 94 -0.78 6.00 -4.87
CA ILE A 94 -0.80 5.08 -3.74
C ILE A 94 -1.60 5.63 -2.59
N GLY A 95 -2.42 4.78 -1.99
CA GLY A 95 -3.00 5.02 -0.68
C GLY A 95 -2.70 3.87 0.27
N VAL A 96 -2.24 4.18 1.50
CA VAL A 96 -1.96 3.21 2.54
C VAL A 96 -2.54 3.63 3.89
N VAL A 97 -3.05 2.68 4.64
CA VAL A 97 -3.50 2.86 6.02
C VAL A 97 -3.31 1.60 6.85
N VAL A 98 -3.00 1.77 8.13
CA VAL A 98 -2.81 0.69 9.10
C VAL A 98 -3.66 0.98 10.33
N ALA A 99 -4.33 -0.02 10.86
CA ALA A 99 -5.09 0.08 12.11
C ALA A 99 -4.22 0.67 13.24
N ASP A 100 -4.79 1.57 14.04
CA ASP A 100 -4.06 2.40 15.00
C ASP A 100 -3.17 1.57 15.94
N ALA A 101 -3.69 0.44 16.44
CA ALA A 101 -2.96 -0.49 17.30
C ALA A 101 -1.77 -1.19 16.60
N TRP A 102 -1.71 -1.15 15.26
CA TRP A 102 -0.69 -1.82 14.45
C TRP A 102 0.28 -0.86 13.77
N GLN A 103 0.10 0.43 13.96
CA GLN A 103 1.03 1.45 13.46
C GLN A 103 2.39 1.37 14.18
N GLY A 104 3.46 1.80 13.50
CA GLY A 104 4.83 1.73 14.02
C GLY A 104 5.43 0.32 14.14
N LYS A 105 4.72 -0.71 13.65
CA LYS A 105 5.12 -2.13 13.75
C LYS A 105 5.57 -2.73 12.40
N GLY A 106 5.88 -1.88 11.41
CA GLY A 106 6.37 -2.31 10.09
C GLY A 106 5.30 -2.74 9.09
N VAL A 107 4.00 -2.78 9.49
CA VAL A 107 2.90 -3.21 8.61
C VAL A 107 2.79 -2.33 7.37
N GLY A 108 2.85 -1.00 7.53
CA GLY A 108 2.78 -0.06 6.40
C GLY A 108 3.91 -0.26 5.40
N ALA A 109 5.14 -0.44 5.87
CA ALA A 109 6.29 -0.70 5.01
C ALA A 109 6.15 -2.02 4.23
N ALA A 110 5.57 -3.06 4.84
CA ALA A 110 5.34 -4.33 4.16
C ALA A 110 4.26 -4.23 3.10
N LEU A 111 3.15 -3.51 3.37
CA LEU A 111 2.12 -3.21 2.38
C LEU A 111 2.70 -2.44 1.19
N MET A 112 3.49 -1.41 1.45
CA MET A 112 4.15 -0.62 0.41
C MET A 112 5.10 -1.46 -0.44
N ARG A 113 5.93 -2.33 0.18
CA ARG A 113 6.81 -3.23 -0.59
C ARG A 113 6.03 -4.18 -1.49
N ALA A 114 4.90 -4.70 -1.03
CA ALA A 114 4.04 -5.55 -1.85
C ALA A 114 3.49 -4.81 -3.08
N LEU A 115 3.02 -3.56 -2.91
CA LEU A 115 2.58 -2.72 -4.03
C LEU A 115 3.72 -2.40 -5.00
N VAL A 116 4.90 -2.00 -4.48
CA VAL A 116 6.08 -1.72 -5.31
C VAL A 116 6.46 -2.93 -6.15
N THR A 117 6.49 -4.13 -5.56
CA THR A 117 6.78 -5.37 -6.29
C THR A 117 5.75 -5.63 -7.39
N GLY A 118 4.45 -5.46 -7.12
CA GLY A 118 3.39 -5.59 -8.11
C GLY A 118 3.53 -4.58 -9.25
N ALA A 119 3.78 -3.32 -8.92
CA ALA A 119 3.99 -2.25 -9.89
C ALA A 119 5.21 -2.51 -10.80
N GLN A 120 6.34 -2.94 -10.23
CA GLN A 120 7.53 -3.32 -11.01
C GLN A 120 7.25 -4.48 -11.96
N ALA A 121 6.50 -5.49 -11.50
CA ALA A 121 6.11 -6.63 -12.34
C ALA A 121 5.24 -6.22 -13.55
N ARG A 122 4.48 -5.12 -13.44
CA ARG A 122 3.71 -4.53 -14.54
C ARG A 122 4.50 -3.54 -15.40
N GLY A 123 5.76 -3.29 -15.08
CA GLY A 123 6.63 -2.37 -15.82
C GLY A 123 6.39 -0.89 -15.51
N LEU A 124 5.75 -0.56 -14.38
CA LEU A 124 5.65 0.82 -13.91
C LEU A 124 7.03 1.37 -13.55
N THR A 125 7.26 2.65 -13.84
CA THR A 125 8.56 3.30 -13.62
C THR A 125 8.60 4.18 -12.39
N SER A 126 7.44 4.55 -11.86
CA SER A 126 7.33 5.35 -10.64
C SER A 126 5.97 5.16 -9.97
N MET A 127 5.92 5.48 -8.69
CA MET A 127 4.70 5.57 -7.89
C MET A 127 4.67 6.94 -7.21
N THR A 128 3.48 7.50 -7.06
CA THR A 128 3.25 8.76 -6.35
C THR A 128 2.34 8.53 -5.15
N MET A 129 2.42 9.43 -4.19
CA MET A 129 1.56 9.46 -3.02
C MET A 129 1.38 10.90 -2.58
N ASP A 130 0.14 11.33 -2.42
CA ASP A 130 -0.14 12.59 -1.77
C ASP A 130 -0.21 12.39 -0.25
N VAL A 131 0.40 13.31 0.50
CA VAL A 131 0.55 13.22 1.95
C VAL A 131 0.27 14.57 2.59
N LEU A 132 -0.60 14.58 3.59
CA LEU A 132 -0.83 15.77 4.40
C LEU A 132 0.43 16.16 5.20
N PRO A 133 0.75 17.45 5.35
CA PRO A 133 2.01 17.92 5.97
C PRO A 133 2.23 17.38 7.39
N GLY A 134 1.16 17.15 8.15
CA GLY A 134 1.20 16.62 9.52
C GLY A 134 1.47 15.12 9.63
N ASN A 135 1.49 14.37 8.51
CA ASN A 135 1.68 12.92 8.53
C ASN A 135 3.16 12.53 8.58
N GLN A 136 3.85 12.92 9.65
CA GLN A 136 5.29 12.65 9.85
C GLN A 136 5.61 11.15 9.84
N ARG A 137 4.65 10.31 10.24
CA ARG A 137 4.85 8.85 10.32
C ARG A 137 5.02 8.21 8.95
N ILE A 138 4.20 8.60 7.96
CA ILE A 138 4.34 8.09 6.60
C ILE A 138 5.62 8.63 5.96
N LEU A 139 5.96 9.91 6.17
CA LEU A 139 7.20 10.50 5.66
C LEU A 139 8.43 9.77 6.17
N ALA A 140 8.52 9.54 7.48
CA ALA A 140 9.63 8.80 8.09
C ALA A 140 9.72 7.37 7.53
N MET A 141 8.60 6.67 7.36
CA MET A 141 8.56 5.32 6.80
C MET A 141 9.04 5.31 5.35
N ILE A 142 8.56 6.25 4.51
CA ILE A 142 8.98 6.34 3.10
C ILE A 142 10.47 6.60 3.00
N LEU A 143 11.00 7.61 3.70
CA LEU A 143 12.42 7.97 3.62
C LEU A 143 13.34 6.87 4.16
N ALA A 144 12.88 6.11 5.17
CA ALA A 144 13.65 4.98 5.69
C ALA A 144 13.77 3.80 4.69
N HIS A 145 12.78 3.60 3.82
CA HIS A 145 12.75 2.46 2.88
C HIS A 145 13.05 2.85 1.44
N TRP A 146 12.84 4.11 1.09
CA TRP A 146 13.11 4.69 -0.24
C TRP A 146 13.82 6.03 -0.08
N PRO A 147 15.11 6.05 0.31
CA PRO A 147 15.84 7.28 0.60
C PRO A 147 16.00 8.20 -0.63
N ALA A 148 15.88 7.65 -1.83
CA ALA A 148 15.88 8.40 -3.09
C ALA A 148 14.49 8.94 -3.49
N ALA A 149 13.46 8.79 -2.65
CA ALA A 149 12.14 9.36 -2.91
C ALA A 149 12.23 10.90 -2.98
N ARG A 150 11.55 11.48 -3.98
CA ARG A 150 11.44 12.93 -4.11
C ARG A 150 10.18 13.41 -3.40
N ILE A 151 10.28 14.53 -2.71
CA ILE A 151 9.18 15.16 -2.00
C ILE A 151 9.00 16.56 -2.56
N ASP A 152 7.87 16.79 -3.22
CA ASP A 152 7.48 18.08 -3.76
C ASP A 152 6.40 18.69 -2.88
N ARG A 153 6.51 20.01 -2.57
CA ARG A 153 5.48 20.75 -1.84
C ARG A 153 4.41 21.21 -2.81
N THR A 154 3.14 21.00 -2.45
CA THR A 154 1.98 21.48 -3.18
C THR A 154 1.14 22.39 -2.28
N PRO A 155 0.20 23.19 -2.83
CA PRO A 155 -0.72 23.97 -2.01
C PRO A 155 -1.49 23.14 -0.98
N ASP A 156 -1.84 21.89 -1.33
CA ASP A 156 -2.68 21.00 -0.54
C ASP A 156 -1.90 20.02 0.34
N GLY A 157 -0.55 19.98 0.21
CA GLY A 157 0.25 19.05 0.97
C GLY A 157 1.63 18.77 0.40
N LEU A 158 1.97 17.48 0.37
CA LEU A 158 3.23 16.97 -0.16
C LEU A 158 2.92 15.86 -1.15
N THR A 159 3.51 15.91 -2.34
CA THR A 159 3.53 14.78 -3.27
C THR A 159 4.87 14.06 -3.16
N ILE A 160 4.84 12.78 -2.81
CA ILE A 160 6.03 11.93 -2.76
C ILE A 160 6.08 11.09 -4.02
N ARG A 161 7.25 11.07 -4.67
CA ARG A 161 7.49 10.24 -5.84
C ARG A 161 8.59 9.22 -5.55
N ILE A 162 8.25 7.95 -5.69
CA ILE A 162 9.16 6.80 -5.58
C ILE A 162 9.48 6.34 -6.99
N ARG A 163 10.76 6.37 -7.37
CA ARG A 163 11.24 5.81 -8.63
C ARG A 163 11.38 4.30 -8.47
N LEU A 164 10.83 3.54 -9.41
CA LEU A 164 10.92 2.08 -9.43
C LEU A 164 12.10 1.69 -10.33
N GLU A 165 13.15 1.14 -9.74
CA GLU A 165 14.26 0.58 -10.50
C GLU A 165 13.81 -0.73 -11.13
N HIS A 166 14.00 -0.90 -12.42
CA HIS A 166 13.84 -2.19 -13.06
C HIS A 166 14.99 -3.07 -12.58
N GLN A 167 14.68 -4.18 -11.92
CA GLN A 167 15.68 -5.23 -11.75
C GLN A 167 16.06 -5.71 -13.16
N HIS A 168 17.21 -5.29 -13.64
CA HIS A 168 17.83 -5.91 -14.80
C HIS A 168 18.00 -7.38 -14.44
N GLN A 169 17.21 -8.27 -15.05
CA GLN A 169 17.56 -9.68 -15.13
C GLN A 169 18.95 -9.71 -15.73
N GLN A 170 19.96 -10.02 -14.93
CA GLN A 170 21.26 -10.39 -15.44
C GLN A 170 21.01 -11.54 -16.43
N PRO A 171 21.41 -11.43 -17.70
CA PRO A 171 21.37 -12.58 -18.59
C PRO A 171 22.23 -13.64 -17.95
N SER A 172 21.61 -14.79 -17.64
CA SER A 172 22.32 -16.01 -17.24
C SER A 172 23.40 -16.24 -18.28
N ALA A 173 24.69 -16.12 -17.89
CA ALA A 173 25.79 -16.51 -18.73
C ALA A 173 25.64 -18.00 -19.01
N ALA A 174 25.15 -18.33 -20.20
CA ALA A 174 25.21 -19.66 -20.73
C ALA A 174 26.69 -19.99 -20.91
N THR A 175 27.20 -20.83 -20.04
CA THR A 175 28.52 -21.43 -20.17
C THR A 175 28.51 -22.33 -21.42
N ALA A 176 29.35 -21.96 -22.36
CA ALA A 176 29.73 -22.81 -23.50
C ALA A 176 30.60 -23.98 -23.02
#